data_426a4a0a9106c256e720fbdca696d2de
#
_entry.id   426a4a0a9106c256e720fbdca696d2de
#
_cell.length_a   1.000
_cell.length_b   1.000
_cell.length_c   1.000
_cell.angle_alpha   90.00
_cell.angle_beta   90.00
_cell.angle_gamma   90.00
#
_symmetry.space_group_name_H-M   'P 1'
#
loop_
_entity.id
_entity.type
_entity.pdbx_description
1 polymer ?
#
loop_
_entity_poly.entity_id
_entity_poly.type
_entity_poly.pdbx_seq_one_letter_code
_entity_poly.pdbx_strand_id
1 'polypeptide(L)'
;MKDILIGGVDEAGRGSIIGPLVIAGVSMRTSNIQRLRILGVRDSKLLSRKSRGNFFGHIAELAESICIFVLNCREIDENVAVNKLNILEADGMAQVISTITADKTYVDACDVNPGRYKSYIASCLGHDSPELYVFNHADSLHLVVAAASIIAKVFRDNEILEINKHHNNNIGSGYPCDRKTMNFLKNWVTRFGSAPQFARKSWKPLRIMLEELTSCEVTHLPL
;
A
#
# COMPACT_ATOMS: atom_id res chain seq x y z
N MET A 1 -17.31 24.14 17.80
CA MET A 1 -15.93 23.89 17.34
C MET A 1 -15.84 24.35 15.89
N LYS A 2 -14.72 24.95 15.46
CA LYS A 2 -14.50 25.31 14.05
C LYS A 2 -14.46 24.01 13.24
N ASP A 3 -15.20 23.95 12.13
CA ASP A 3 -15.22 22.80 11.24
C ASP A 3 -14.00 22.87 10.31
N ILE A 4 -12.95 22.14 10.65
CA ILE A 4 -11.67 22.11 9.94
C ILE A 4 -11.55 20.85 9.08
N LEU A 5 -10.66 20.91 8.08
CA LEU A 5 -10.33 19.78 7.22
C LEU A 5 -9.24 18.92 7.86
N ILE A 6 -9.53 17.64 8.02
CA ILE A 6 -8.59 16.65 8.55
C ILE A 6 -8.23 15.66 7.46
N GLY A 7 -6.93 15.50 7.21
CA GLY A 7 -6.37 14.52 6.30
C GLY A 7 -6.01 13.22 7.03
N GLY A 8 -6.15 12.10 6.34
CA GLY A 8 -5.66 10.79 6.75
C GLY A 8 -4.93 10.12 5.60
N VAL A 9 -3.78 9.49 5.87
CA VAL A 9 -2.98 8.80 4.85
C VAL A 9 -2.53 7.44 5.38
N ASP A 10 -2.67 6.41 4.54
CA ASP A 10 -2.26 5.03 4.82
C ASP A 10 -1.88 4.31 3.52
N GLU A 11 -1.24 3.14 3.63
CA GLU A 11 -0.85 2.32 2.49
C GLU A 11 -1.48 0.92 2.54
N ALA A 12 -1.48 0.26 1.38
CA ALA A 12 -1.82 -1.15 1.25
C ALA A 12 -0.83 -1.88 0.33
N GLY A 13 -0.52 -3.12 0.68
CA GLY A 13 0.32 -3.97 -0.17
C GLY A 13 1.81 -3.86 0.10
N ARG A 14 2.26 -3.24 1.20
CA ARG A 14 3.69 -3.14 1.54
C ARG A 14 4.36 -4.51 1.62
N GLY A 15 3.76 -5.48 2.26
CA GLY A 15 4.29 -6.85 2.41
C GLY A 15 3.92 -7.81 1.27
N SER A 16 3.26 -7.38 0.21
CA SER A 16 2.87 -8.27 -0.91
C SER A 16 4.07 -8.59 -1.81
N ILE A 17 4.09 -9.81 -2.37
CA ILE A 17 5.11 -10.26 -3.33
C ILE A 17 4.64 -10.05 -4.78
N ILE A 18 3.33 -9.94 -5.00
CA ILE A 18 2.69 -9.62 -6.29
C ILE A 18 1.90 -8.33 -6.15
N GLY A 19 2.00 -7.48 -7.17
CA GLY A 19 1.25 -6.25 -7.29
C GLY A 19 1.89 -5.03 -6.63
N PRO A 20 1.27 -3.85 -6.83
CA PRO A 20 1.81 -2.59 -6.39
C PRO A 20 1.70 -2.39 -4.87
N LEU A 21 2.38 -1.36 -4.39
CA LEU A 21 2.07 -0.69 -3.13
C LEU A 21 1.19 0.52 -3.46
N VAL A 22 0.07 0.65 -2.78
CA VAL A 22 -0.89 1.73 -2.99
C VAL A 22 -0.94 2.59 -1.74
N ILE A 23 -0.67 3.88 -1.90
CA ILE A 23 -0.82 4.90 -0.86
C ILE A 23 -2.11 5.66 -1.16
N ALA A 24 -2.95 5.85 -0.16
CA ALA A 24 -4.17 6.64 -0.30
C ALA A 24 -4.24 7.74 0.77
N GLY A 25 -4.72 8.89 0.35
CA GLY A 25 -5.07 9.98 1.23
C GLY A 25 -6.51 10.39 1.08
N VAL A 26 -7.12 10.79 2.17
CA VAL A 26 -8.47 11.34 2.18
C VAL A 26 -8.52 12.54 3.12
N SER A 27 -9.19 13.59 2.70
CA SER A 27 -9.53 14.69 3.60
C SER A 27 -11.03 14.85 3.77
N MET A 28 -11.45 15.23 4.96
CA MET A 28 -12.85 15.51 5.25
C MET A 28 -13.02 16.48 6.41
N ARG A 29 -14.17 17.11 6.47
CA ARG A 29 -14.53 17.99 7.59
C ARG A 29 -14.71 17.20 8.88
N THR A 30 -14.39 17.82 10.01
CA THR A 30 -14.56 17.20 11.33
C THR A 30 -15.99 16.73 11.59
N SER A 31 -17.00 17.43 11.08
CA SER A 31 -18.40 17.03 11.13
C SER A 31 -18.66 15.69 10.41
N ASN A 32 -18.00 15.44 9.26
CA ASN A 32 -18.14 14.21 8.49
C ASN A 32 -17.40 13.02 9.13
N ILE A 33 -16.31 13.25 9.87
CA ILE A 33 -15.59 12.19 10.58
C ILE A 33 -16.50 11.48 11.60
N GLN A 34 -17.42 12.22 12.27
CA GLN A 34 -18.38 11.60 13.18
C GLN A 34 -19.36 10.65 12.44
N ARG A 35 -19.70 10.97 11.19
CA ARG A 35 -20.55 10.09 10.36
C ARG A 35 -19.85 8.78 10.02
N LEU A 36 -18.51 8.78 9.78
CA LEU A 36 -17.74 7.54 9.61
C LEU A 36 -17.82 6.62 10.83
N ARG A 37 -17.85 7.19 12.04
CA ARG A 37 -18.01 6.40 13.29
C ARG A 37 -19.35 5.66 13.31
N ILE A 38 -20.43 6.34 12.93
CA ILE A 38 -21.77 5.74 12.87
C ILE A 38 -21.82 4.62 11.83
N LEU A 39 -21.11 4.77 10.72
CA LEU A 39 -21.00 3.77 9.66
C LEU A 39 -20.13 2.56 10.05
N GLY A 40 -19.39 2.60 11.17
CA GLY A 40 -18.59 1.48 11.63
C GLY A 40 -17.25 1.29 10.93
N VAL A 41 -16.66 2.38 10.40
CA VAL A 41 -15.38 2.36 9.64
C VAL A 41 -14.17 1.92 10.50
N ARG A 42 -14.32 1.77 11.80
CA ARG A 42 -13.23 1.58 12.79
C ARG A 42 -12.39 0.29 12.63
N ASP A 43 -12.92 -0.79 12.02
CA ASP A 43 -12.26 -2.11 11.95
C ASP A 43 -11.96 -2.53 10.50
N SER A 44 -11.21 -1.71 9.76
CA SER A 44 -10.88 -1.97 8.36
C SER A 44 -10.17 -3.31 8.13
N LYS A 45 -9.45 -3.82 9.14
CA LYS A 45 -8.70 -5.09 9.08
C LYS A 45 -9.61 -6.33 9.08
N LEU A 46 -10.82 -6.22 9.64
CA LEU A 46 -11.80 -7.32 9.70
C LEU A 46 -12.78 -7.30 8.51
N LEU A 47 -12.75 -6.27 7.68
CA LEU A 47 -13.68 -6.12 6.56
C LEU A 47 -13.34 -7.07 5.41
N SER A 48 -14.37 -7.76 4.89
CA SER A 48 -14.27 -8.47 3.63
C SER A 48 -14.03 -7.49 2.46
N ARG A 49 -13.52 -8.00 1.32
CA ARG A 49 -13.38 -7.19 0.10
C ARG A 49 -14.70 -6.51 -0.31
N LYS A 50 -15.82 -7.25 -0.27
CA LYS A 50 -17.16 -6.73 -0.58
C LYS A 50 -17.55 -5.60 0.36
N SER A 51 -17.32 -5.78 1.66
CA SER A 51 -17.63 -4.76 2.67
C SER A 51 -16.78 -3.51 2.46
N ARG A 52 -15.48 -3.65 2.13
CA ARG A 52 -14.61 -2.51 1.81
C ARG A 52 -15.13 -1.71 0.61
N GLY A 53 -15.61 -2.38 -0.45
CA GLY A 53 -16.23 -1.71 -1.60
C GLY A 53 -17.44 -0.85 -1.23
N ASN A 54 -18.31 -1.35 -0.33
CA ASN A 54 -19.45 -0.56 0.16
C ASN A 54 -18.99 0.66 0.98
N PHE A 55 -18.01 0.49 1.86
CA PHE A 55 -17.46 1.62 2.64
C PHE A 55 -16.77 2.67 1.76
N PHE A 56 -16.13 2.25 0.67
CA PHE A 56 -15.53 3.19 -0.28
C PHE A 56 -16.54 4.22 -0.81
N GLY A 57 -17.75 3.77 -1.21
CA GLY A 57 -18.82 4.68 -1.64
C GLY A 57 -19.18 5.72 -0.58
N HIS A 58 -19.40 5.28 0.66
CA HIS A 58 -19.72 6.19 1.76
C HIS A 58 -18.56 7.14 2.12
N ILE A 59 -17.30 6.65 2.06
CA ILE A 59 -16.13 7.50 2.28
C ILE A 59 -16.05 8.56 1.18
N ALA A 60 -16.25 8.19 -0.08
CA ALA A 60 -16.20 9.12 -1.21
C ALA A 60 -17.27 10.21 -1.13
N GLU A 61 -18.48 9.89 -0.64
CA GLU A 61 -19.56 10.87 -0.40
C GLU A 61 -19.23 11.88 0.72
N LEU A 62 -18.42 11.48 1.71
CA LEU A 62 -18.08 12.30 2.88
C LEU A 62 -16.75 13.06 2.72
N ALA A 63 -15.91 12.63 1.77
CA ALA A 63 -14.60 13.21 1.54
C ALA A 63 -14.70 14.56 0.81
N GLU A 64 -13.84 15.50 1.18
CA GLU A 64 -13.58 16.73 0.42
C GLU A 64 -12.60 16.45 -0.73
N SER A 65 -11.58 15.62 -0.47
CA SER A 65 -10.65 15.15 -1.49
C SER A 65 -10.14 13.74 -1.22
N ILE A 66 -9.83 13.01 -2.28
CA ILE A 66 -9.19 11.69 -2.24
C ILE A 66 -8.04 11.72 -3.24
N CYS A 67 -6.87 11.23 -2.81
CA CYS A 67 -5.71 11.06 -3.66
C CYS A 67 -5.19 9.63 -3.53
N ILE A 68 -4.75 9.05 -4.65
CA ILE A 68 -4.18 7.71 -4.71
C ILE A 68 -2.86 7.79 -5.45
N PHE A 69 -1.83 7.22 -4.86
CA PHE A 69 -0.50 7.10 -5.44
C PHE A 69 -0.09 5.62 -5.48
N VAL A 70 0.42 5.18 -6.62
CA VAL A 70 0.73 3.77 -6.87
C VAL A 70 2.21 3.62 -7.17
N LEU A 71 2.90 2.81 -6.37
CA LEU A 71 4.27 2.39 -6.59
C LEU A 71 4.28 1.01 -7.22
N ASN A 72 4.86 0.88 -8.41
CA ASN A 72 4.92 -0.38 -9.12
C ASN A 72 6.04 -1.30 -8.58
N CYS A 73 6.03 -2.57 -8.99
CA CYS A 73 6.99 -3.56 -8.50
C CYS A 73 8.44 -3.19 -8.81
N ARG A 74 8.71 -2.56 -9.96
CA ARG A 74 10.06 -2.17 -10.37
C ARG A 74 10.62 -1.06 -9.49
N GLU A 75 9.85 0.00 -9.25
CA GLU A 75 10.24 1.10 -8.34
C GLU A 75 10.56 0.58 -6.93
N ILE A 76 9.72 -0.35 -6.45
CA ILE A 76 9.92 -1.00 -5.15
C ILE A 76 11.24 -1.80 -5.15
N ASP A 77 11.48 -2.64 -6.14
CA ASP A 77 12.69 -3.48 -6.23
C ASP A 77 13.96 -2.63 -6.31
N GLU A 78 13.97 -1.57 -7.12
CA GLU A 78 15.09 -0.62 -7.26
C GLU A 78 15.43 0.05 -5.92
N ASN A 79 14.43 0.43 -5.13
CA ASN A 79 14.65 1.08 -3.84
C ASN A 79 14.98 0.10 -2.70
N VAL A 80 14.44 -1.12 -2.74
CA VAL A 80 14.85 -2.20 -1.81
C VAL A 80 16.32 -2.56 -1.99
N ALA A 81 16.83 -2.61 -3.22
CA ALA A 81 18.22 -2.91 -3.53
C ALA A 81 19.21 -1.94 -2.85
N VAL A 82 18.80 -0.71 -2.58
CA VAL A 82 19.60 0.33 -1.93
C VAL A 82 19.12 0.69 -0.52
N ASN A 83 18.27 -0.15 0.09
CA ASN A 83 17.69 0.03 1.43
C ASN A 83 16.91 1.36 1.62
N LYS A 84 16.26 1.84 0.57
CA LYS A 84 15.52 3.12 0.57
C LYS A 84 13.99 2.96 0.46
N LEU A 85 13.43 1.78 0.72
CA LEU A 85 11.97 1.58 0.61
C LEU A 85 11.19 2.55 1.48
N ASN A 86 11.58 2.77 2.75
CA ASN A 86 10.87 3.70 3.64
C ASN A 86 10.96 5.16 3.14
N ILE A 87 12.03 5.52 2.44
CA ILE A 87 12.19 6.87 1.85
C ILE A 87 11.28 7.01 0.64
N LEU A 88 11.22 5.99 -0.23
CA LEU A 88 10.30 5.96 -1.37
C LEU A 88 8.83 6.05 -0.92
N GLU A 89 8.47 5.32 0.14
CA GLU A 89 7.12 5.39 0.73
C GLU A 89 6.84 6.78 1.31
N ALA A 90 7.81 7.38 2.01
CA ALA A 90 7.66 8.72 2.58
C ALA A 90 7.49 9.79 1.49
N ASP A 91 8.18 9.66 0.36
CA ASP A 91 7.99 10.53 -0.80
C ASP A 91 6.57 10.38 -1.38
N GLY A 92 6.10 9.15 -1.57
CA GLY A 92 4.72 8.89 -1.99
C GLY A 92 3.67 9.43 -1.01
N MET A 93 3.91 9.29 0.31
CA MET A 93 3.04 9.89 1.34
C MET A 93 3.03 11.43 1.21
N ALA A 94 4.19 12.06 1.01
CA ALA A 94 4.28 13.51 0.82
C ALA A 94 3.54 13.99 -0.43
N GLN A 95 3.62 13.27 -1.54
CA GLN A 95 2.88 13.58 -2.77
C GLN A 95 1.36 13.51 -2.53
N VAL A 96 0.90 12.49 -1.82
CA VAL A 96 -0.52 12.35 -1.44
C VAL A 96 -0.95 13.50 -0.53
N ILE A 97 -0.15 13.82 0.51
CA ILE A 97 -0.42 14.92 1.46
C ILE A 97 -0.50 16.27 0.74
N SER A 98 0.41 16.53 -0.20
CA SER A 98 0.42 17.77 -0.99
C SER A 98 -0.79 17.91 -1.91
N THR A 99 -1.41 16.79 -2.27
CA THR A 99 -2.56 16.77 -3.19
C THR A 99 -3.90 16.92 -2.45
N ILE A 100 -4.03 16.36 -1.23
CA ILE A 100 -5.24 16.52 -0.44
C ILE A 100 -5.22 17.85 0.31
N THR A 101 -6.35 18.57 0.29
CA THR A 101 -6.50 19.81 1.07
C THR A 101 -6.82 19.47 2.52
N ALA A 102 -5.95 19.82 3.47
CA ALA A 102 -6.17 19.57 4.89
C ALA A 102 -5.47 20.63 5.77
N ASP A 103 -6.08 20.98 6.90
CA ASP A 103 -5.44 21.81 7.94
C ASP A 103 -4.46 20.98 8.78
N LYS A 104 -4.81 19.72 9.03
CA LYS A 104 -4.03 18.74 9.79
C LYS A 104 -4.09 17.38 9.10
N THR A 105 -2.97 16.66 9.04
CA THR A 105 -2.90 15.34 8.43
C THR A 105 -2.33 14.31 9.39
N TYR A 106 -3.04 13.19 9.52
CA TYR A 106 -2.64 12.00 10.27
C TYR A 106 -2.16 10.93 9.30
N VAL A 107 -1.01 10.31 9.61
CA VAL A 107 -0.35 9.32 8.74
C VAL A 107 -0.08 8.05 9.53
N ASP A 108 -0.39 6.89 8.95
CA ASP A 108 0.11 5.61 9.46
C ASP A 108 1.59 5.43 9.10
N ALA A 109 2.43 5.15 10.11
CA ALA A 109 3.86 5.01 9.91
C ALA A 109 4.21 3.58 9.48
N CYS A 110 4.87 3.43 8.35
CA CYS A 110 5.46 2.15 7.93
C CYS A 110 6.84 1.88 8.55
N ASP A 111 7.38 2.84 9.31
CA ASP A 111 8.67 2.75 10.00
C ASP A 111 8.47 2.46 11.50
N VAL A 112 9.37 1.69 12.09
CA VAL A 112 9.39 1.42 13.53
C VAL A 112 9.57 2.70 14.37
N ASN A 113 10.18 3.75 13.78
CA ASN A 113 10.35 5.06 14.41
C ASN A 113 9.48 6.11 13.66
N PRO A 114 8.28 6.43 14.17
CA PRO A 114 7.39 7.39 13.52
C PRO A 114 7.97 8.82 13.47
N GLY A 115 8.84 9.20 14.41
CA GLY A 115 9.52 10.50 14.38
C GLY A 115 10.49 10.62 13.21
N ARG A 116 11.29 9.58 12.95
CA ARG A 116 12.16 9.51 11.78
C ARG A 116 11.34 9.53 10.48
N TYR A 117 10.26 8.76 10.43
CA TYR A 117 9.37 8.72 9.26
C TYR A 117 8.71 10.06 9.00
N LYS A 118 8.25 10.76 10.06
CA LYS A 118 7.76 12.14 9.98
C LYS A 118 8.80 13.07 9.35
N SER A 119 10.07 12.95 9.76
CA SER A 119 11.15 13.78 9.21
C SER A 119 11.37 13.53 7.71
N TYR A 120 11.27 12.27 7.24
CA TYR A 120 11.35 11.95 5.80
C TYR A 120 10.21 12.58 5.03
N ILE A 121 8.96 12.42 5.48
CA ILE A 121 7.79 13.03 4.85
C ILE A 121 7.94 14.56 4.82
N ALA A 122 8.28 15.17 5.96
CA ALA A 122 8.42 16.62 6.07
C ALA A 122 9.52 17.19 5.16
N SER A 123 10.59 16.44 4.91
CA SER A 123 11.65 16.87 3.98
C SER A 123 11.22 16.91 2.52
N CYS A 124 10.16 16.18 2.17
CA CYS A 124 9.56 16.16 0.82
C CYS A 124 8.40 17.15 0.67
N LEU A 125 7.88 17.71 1.78
CA LEU A 125 6.77 18.67 1.78
C LEU A 125 7.28 20.11 1.63
N GLY A 126 6.49 20.99 0.98
CA GLY A 126 6.75 22.42 0.89
C GLY A 126 6.39 23.19 2.16
N HIS A 127 6.63 24.51 2.12
CA HIS A 127 6.38 25.41 3.26
C HIS A 127 4.92 25.54 3.69
N ASP A 128 3.97 25.32 2.77
CA ASP A 128 2.53 25.42 3.01
C ASP A 128 1.89 24.05 3.36
N SER A 129 2.68 23.15 3.93
CA SER A 129 2.20 21.82 4.29
C SER A 129 1.30 21.86 5.53
N PRO A 130 0.31 20.92 5.63
CA PRO A 130 -0.54 20.81 6.79
C PRO A 130 0.24 20.43 8.06
N GLU A 131 -0.33 20.68 9.24
CA GLU A 131 0.23 20.18 10.49
C GLU A 131 0.24 18.63 10.46
N LEU A 132 1.44 18.03 10.59
CA LEU A 132 1.65 16.60 10.35
C LEU A 132 1.73 15.81 11.68
N TYR A 133 0.93 14.76 11.77
CA TYR A 133 0.90 13.80 12.87
C TYR A 133 1.14 12.39 12.34
N VAL A 134 2.22 11.74 12.79
CA VAL A 134 2.63 10.42 12.32
C VAL A 134 2.68 9.46 13.51
N PHE A 135 1.95 8.35 13.41
CA PHE A 135 1.85 7.34 14.46
C PHE A 135 1.89 5.94 13.87
N ASN A 136 2.41 4.99 14.64
CA ASN A 136 2.23 3.57 14.32
C ASN A 136 0.80 3.15 14.62
N HIS A 137 0.19 2.39 13.72
CA HIS A 137 -1.21 1.94 13.83
C HIS A 137 -2.23 3.08 13.91
N ALA A 138 -1.96 4.16 13.19
CA ALA A 138 -2.84 5.33 13.15
C ALA A 138 -4.23 4.98 12.59
N ASP A 139 -4.35 3.95 11.75
CA ASP A 139 -5.61 3.41 11.23
C ASP A 139 -6.57 2.94 12.34
N SER A 140 -6.04 2.45 13.46
CA SER A 140 -6.84 2.05 14.63
C SER A 140 -7.19 3.20 15.57
N LEU A 141 -6.45 4.31 15.51
CA LEU A 141 -6.60 5.46 16.39
C LEU A 141 -7.45 6.58 15.76
N HIS A 142 -7.32 6.78 14.44
CA HIS A 142 -7.91 7.89 13.71
C HIS A 142 -8.80 7.42 12.57
N LEU A 143 -10.10 7.74 12.62
CA LEU A 143 -11.09 7.31 11.62
C LEU A 143 -10.77 7.78 10.21
N VAL A 144 -10.16 8.94 10.05
CA VAL A 144 -9.73 9.45 8.75
C VAL A 144 -8.60 8.60 8.14
N VAL A 145 -7.69 8.08 8.97
CA VAL A 145 -6.65 7.14 8.53
C VAL A 145 -7.25 5.77 8.22
N ALA A 146 -8.21 5.30 9.04
CA ALA A 146 -8.96 4.08 8.74
C ALA A 146 -9.70 4.18 7.39
N ALA A 147 -10.24 5.34 7.05
CA ALA A 147 -10.85 5.60 5.74
C ALA A 147 -9.82 5.52 4.61
N ALA A 148 -8.64 6.13 4.77
CA ALA A 148 -7.53 6.03 3.82
C ALA A 148 -7.07 4.58 3.64
N SER A 149 -6.95 3.81 4.73
CA SER A 149 -6.66 2.37 4.73
C SER A 149 -7.63 1.56 3.89
N ILE A 150 -8.94 1.83 4.03
CA ILE A 150 -9.98 1.16 3.22
C ILE A 150 -9.79 1.51 1.74
N ILE A 151 -9.57 2.77 1.41
CA ILE A 151 -9.35 3.22 0.03
C ILE A 151 -8.12 2.53 -0.57
N ALA A 152 -6.97 2.57 0.11
CA ALA A 152 -5.74 1.92 -0.34
C ALA A 152 -5.95 0.42 -0.60
N LYS A 153 -6.65 -0.28 0.31
CA LYS A 153 -6.97 -1.72 0.16
C LYS A 153 -7.91 -2.00 -1.01
N VAL A 154 -8.93 -1.15 -1.24
CA VAL A 154 -9.85 -1.31 -2.38
C VAL A 154 -9.09 -1.18 -3.70
N PHE A 155 -8.27 -0.16 -3.86
CA PHE A 155 -7.49 0.03 -5.07
C PHE A 155 -6.46 -1.08 -5.29
N ARG A 156 -5.71 -1.45 -4.25
CA ARG A 156 -4.76 -2.56 -4.33
C ARG A 156 -5.45 -3.88 -4.67
N ASP A 157 -6.61 -4.17 -4.07
CA ASP A 157 -7.37 -5.39 -4.34
C ASP A 157 -7.88 -5.42 -5.80
N ASN A 158 -8.22 -4.27 -6.39
CA ASN A 158 -8.60 -4.16 -7.78
C ASN A 158 -7.42 -4.41 -8.72
N GLU A 159 -6.22 -3.89 -8.41
CA GLU A 159 -5.00 -4.20 -9.16
C GLU A 159 -4.72 -5.70 -9.19
N ILE A 160 -4.82 -6.38 -8.04
CA ILE A 160 -4.67 -7.84 -7.98
C ILE A 160 -5.77 -8.57 -8.77
N LEU A 161 -7.00 -8.05 -8.79
CA LEU A 161 -8.08 -8.64 -9.61
C LEU A 161 -7.77 -8.54 -11.10
N GLU A 162 -7.28 -7.39 -11.56
CA GLU A 162 -6.93 -7.22 -12.97
C GLU A 162 -5.78 -8.18 -13.38
N ILE A 163 -4.74 -8.28 -12.56
CA ILE A 163 -3.66 -9.25 -12.80
C ILE A 163 -4.22 -10.68 -12.83
N ASN A 164 -5.11 -11.04 -11.87
CA ASN A 164 -5.74 -12.36 -11.80
C ASN A 164 -6.53 -12.73 -13.07
N LYS A 165 -7.30 -11.77 -13.64
CA LYS A 165 -8.08 -12.01 -14.87
C LYS A 165 -7.20 -12.47 -16.03
N HIS A 166 -6.01 -11.88 -16.18
CA HIS A 166 -5.05 -12.24 -17.23
C HIS A 166 -4.35 -13.57 -17.00
N HIS A 167 -4.47 -14.18 -15.82
CA HIS A 167 -3.78 -15.41 -15.43
C HIS A 167 -4.72 -16.50 -14.89
N ASN A 168 -5.93 -16.61 -15.46
CA ASN A 168 -6.93 -17.63 -15.14
C ASN A 168 -7.31 -17.68 -13.64
N ASN A 169 -7.29 -16.52 -12.96
CA ASN A 169 -7.62 -16.39 -11.54
C ASN A 169 -6.76 -17.24 -10.58
N ASN A 170 -5.50 -17.51 -10.94
CA ASN A 170 -4.63 -18.43 -10.20
C ASN A 170 -3.57 -17.74 -9.32
N ILE A 171 -3.51 -16.40 -9.30
CA ILE A 171 -2.49 -15.65 -8.58
C ILE A 171 -2.71 -15.64 -7.05
N GLY A 172 -3.97 -15.73 -6.61
CA GLY A 172 -4.32 -15.60 -5.19
C GLY A 172 -4.33 -14.15 -4.72
N SER A 173 -3.98 -13.93 -3.45
CA SER A 173 -4.04 -12.60 -2.81
C SER A 173 -2.82 -11.71 -3.09
N GLY A 174 -1.75 -12.26 -3.64
CA GLY A 174 -0.48 -11.59 -3.86
C GLY A 174 0.45 -11.52 -2.64
N TYR A 175 0.09 -12.11 -1.51
CA TYR A 175 0.94 -12.15 -0.32
C TYR A 175 1.73 -13.48 -0.21
N PRO A 176 2.95 -13.45 0.38
CA PRO A 176 3.76 -14.67 0.55
C PRO A 176 3.12 -15.75 1.44
N CYS A 177 2.21 -15.38 2.34
CA CYS A 177 1.48 -16.33 3.18
C CYS A 177 0.37 -17.08 2.43
N ASP A 178 -0.01 -16.64 1.23
CA ASP A 178 -1.02 -17.29 0.41
C ASP A 178 -0.38 -18.40 -0.46
N ARG A 179 -0.78 -19.65 -0.22
CA ARG A 179 -0.31 -20.81 -0.99
C ARG A 179 -0.56 -20.71 -2.48
N LYS A 180 -1.68 -20.09 -2.92
CA LYS A 180 -1.97 -19.91 -4.35
C LYS A 180 -0.94 -18.97 -4.98
N THR A 181 -0.63 -17.87 -4.30
CA THR A 181 0.39 -16.91 -4.74
C THR A 181 1.77 -17.59 -4.89
N MET A 182 2.17 -18.35 -3.90
CA MET A 182 3.48 -19.02 -3.92
C MET A 182 3.57 -20.13 -4.98
N ASN A 183 2.51 -20.92 -5.14
CA ASN A 183 2.45 -21.97 -6.19
C ASN A 183 2.45 -21.33 -7.59
N PHE A 184 1.73 -20.23 -7.78
CA PHE A 184 1.74 -19.50 -9.05
C PHE A 184 3.15 -19.03 -9.39
N LEU A 185 3.85 -18.38 -8.46
CA LEU A 185 5.21 -17.89 -8.68
C LEU A 185 6.19 -19.03 -8.96
N LYS A 186 6.11 -20.13 -8.22
CA LYS A 186 6.95 -21.30 -8.45
C LYS A 186 6.75 -21.85 -9.87
N ASN A 187 5.50 -22.07 -10.29
CA ASN A 187 5.19 -22.56 -11.63
C ASN A 187 5.66 -21.60 -12.72
N TRP A 188 5.49 -20.29 -12.49
CA TRP A 188 5.94 -19.26 -13.44
C TRP A 188 7.46 -19.31 -13.62
N VAL A 189 8.19 -19.26 -12.49
CA VAL A 189 9.66 -19.26 -12.46
C VAL A 189 10.22 -20.55 -13.09
N THR A 190 9.65 -21.72 -12.79
CA THR A 190 10.03 -23.00 -13.42
C THR A 190 9.79 -22.99 -14.93
N ARG A 191 8.69 -22.37 -15.41
CA ARG A 191 8.33 -22.38 -16.82
C ARG A 191 9.10 -21.36 -17.67
N PHE A 192 9.37 -20.17 -17.11
CA PHE A 192 9.88 -19.03 -17.87
C PHE A 192 11.33 -18.65 -17.50
N GLY A 193 11.94 -19.27 -16.52
CA GLY A 193 13.29 -18.94 -16.05
C GLY A 193 13.44 -17.55 -15.44
N SER A 194 12.34 -16.84 -15.19
CA SER A 194 12.35 -15.45 -14.73
C SER A 194 11.10 -15.11 -13.92
N ALA A 195 11.15 -14.03 -13.14
CA ALA A 195 9.99 -13.54 -12.41
C ALA A 195 9.03 -12.76 -13.34
N PRO A 196 7.70 -12.81 -13.10
CA PRO A 196 6.76 -11.97 -13.80
C PRO A 196 6.99 -10.48 -13.45
N GLN A 197 6.68 -9.57 -14.39
CA GLN A 197 6.90 -8.12 -14.20
C GLN A 197 6.07 -7.52 -13.05
N PHE A 198 4.94 -8.14 -12.73
CA PHE A 198 4.06 -7.74 -11.64
C PHE A 198 4.42 -8.37 -10.29
N ALA A 199 5.60 -9.00 -10.15
CA ALA A 199 6.13 -9.55 -8.91
C ALA A 199 7.40 -8.81 -8.47
N ARG A 200 7.59 -8.73 -7.16
CA ARG A 200 8.72 -8.04 -6.51
C ARG A 200 9.87 -9.01 -6.34
N LYS A 201 10.88 -8.92 -7.20
CA LYS A 201 12.05 -9.79 -7.24
C LYS A 201 12.92 -9.69 -5.98
N SER A 202 12.92 -8.53 -5.33
CA SER A 202 13.67 -8.27 -4.11
C SER A 202 13.09 -8.96 -2.87
N TRP A 203 11.84 -9.47 -2.91
CA TRP A 203 11.24 -10.20 -1.80
C TRP A 203 11.89 -11.57 -1.63
N LYS A 204 12.33 -11.87 -0.41
CA LYS A 204 13.12 -13.07 -0.08
C LYS A 204 12.58 -14.37 -0.71
N PRO A 205 11.27 -14.72 -0.66
CA PRO A 205 10.82 -15.98 -1.23
C PRO A 205 11.03 -16.08 -2.75
N LEU A 206 10.78 -15.01 -3.50
CA LEU A 206 10.97 -15.02 -4.95
C LEU A 206 12.45 -14.97 -5.34
N ARG A 207 13.25 -14.22 -4.58
CA ARG A 207 14.69 -14.17 -4.77
C ARG A 207 15.31 -15.57 -4.62
N ILE A 208 14.95 -16.33 -3.57
CA ILE A 208 15.41 -17.70 -3.40
C ILE A 208 15.02 -18.60 -4.58
N MET A 209 13.77 -18.52 -5.06
CA MET A 209 13.33 -19.29 -6.23
C MET A 209 14.16 -19.00 -7.48
N LEU A 210 14.56 -17.75 -7.69
CA LEU A 210 15.38 -17.33 -8.83
C LEU A 210 16.85 -17.80 -8.68
N GLU A 211 17.41 -17.74 -7.48
CA GLU A 211 18.75 -18.20 -7.15
C GLU A 211 18.89 -19.72 -7.35
N GLU A 212 17.88 -20.51 -6.93
CA GLU A 212 17.85 -21.96 -7.10
C GLU A 212 17.86 -22.37 -8.58
N LEU A 213 17.15 -21.64 -9.45
CA LEU A 213 17.19 -21.88 -10.90
C LEU A 213 18.58 -21.67 -11.49
N THR A 214 19.22 -20.56 -11.15
CA THR A 214 20.56 -20.23 -11.67
C THR A 214 21.59 -21.27 -11.22
N SER A 215 21.45 -21.82 -10.02
CA SER A 215 22.31 -22.86 -9.49
C SER A 215 22.14 -24.22 -10.21
N CYS A 216 20.92 -24.55 -10.63
CA CYS A 216 20.64 -25.79 -11.39
C CYS A 216 21.17 -25.72 -12.83
N GLU A 217 21.19 -24.55 -13.46
CA GLU A 217 21.73 -24.40 -14.83
C GLU A 217 23.25 -24.57 -14.88
N VAL A 218 23.96 -24.13 -13.84
CA VAL A 218 25.44 -24.26 -13.74
C VAL A 218 25.89 -25.71 -13.57
N THR A 219 25.06 -26.59 -12.98
CA THR A 219 25.41 -28.02 -12.76
C THR A 219 25.16 -28.89 -13.98
N HIS A 220 24.59 -28.38 -15.07
CA HIS A 220 24.28 -29.09 -16.31
C HIS A 220 25.12 -28.68 -17.52
N LEU A 221 26.19 -27.89 -17.33
CA LEU A 221 27.16 -27.66 -18.39
C LEU A 221 28.08 -28.92 -18.51
N PRO A 222 28.07 -29.66 -19.63
CA PRO A 222 29.00 -30.75 -19.87
C PRO A 222 30.44 -30.20 -19.94
N LEU A 223 31.35 -30.87 -19.26
CA LEU A 223 32.81 -30.65 -19.34
C LEU A 223 33.33 -30.93 -20.75
#